data_94481c7bf2a4be2342dc5b4884cbb782
#
_entry.id   94481c7bf2a4be2342dc5b4884cbb782
#
_cell.length_a   1.000
_cell.length_b   1.000
_cell.length_c   1.000
_cell.angle_alpha   90.00
_cell.angle_beta   90.00
_cell.angle_gamma   90.00
#
_symmetry.space_group_name_H-M   'P 1'
#
loop_
_entity.id
_entity.type
_entity.pdbx_description
1 polymer ?
#
loop_
_entity_poly.entity_id
_entity_poly.type
_entity_poly.pdbx_seq_one_letter_code
_entity_poly.pdbx_strand_id
1 'polypeptide(L)'
;MKNKKIIITTVAGVVVIGGFWLFSGSKAQTKIEFATQQVQRQNISNSITATGTIEPVTEVEVGTQVSGIIDKIYVDYNSVVKEGEVIAEMDKITLLSDLQSAQATYDGAKAEYDYQKKLYERNEKLHQKQLISDTDYEQSVYNYQRARSTYEQTKAALAKAERNLSYATITSPINGIVTSKDVEEGQTVASGFETPTLFNIAADLTKMQVVADVDEADIAGVKDSARVTFTVDAYPDDVFEGKVAQIRLGSTNSSSTSSTSSTSETVVTYEVVITADNPDLKLKPRLTANVTIYTDERNNVLSVPNKALRFVPSKELAGGRAIQNCEGEHKVWTLENNTF
;
A
#
# COMPACT_ATOMS: atom_id res chain seq x y z
N MET A 1 92.80 15.10 -51.91
CA MET A 1 91.31 14.92 -51.73
C MET A 1 90.89 13.61 -51.07
N LYS A 2 91.78 12.68 -50.71
CA LYS A 2 91.46 11.39 -50.06
C LYS A 2 91.22 11.49 -48.55
N ASN A 3 91.89 12.41 -47.87
CA ASN A 3 91.77 12.49 -46.35
C ASN A 3 90.48 13.15 -45.82
N LYS A 4 89.78 13.96 -46.66
CA LYS A 4 88.52 14.56 -46.27
C LYS A 4 87.34 13.55 -46.22
N LYS A 5 87.42 12.50 -47.06
CA LYS A 5 86.36 11.47 -47.09
C LYS A 5 86.42 10.53 -45.86
N ILE A 6 87.63 10.25 -45.38
CA ILE A 6 87.83 9.38 -44.22
C ILE A 6 87.33 10.05 -42.90
N ILE A 7 87.57 11.37 -42.77
CA ILE A 7 87.09 12.13 -41.60
C ILE A 7 85.55 12.22 -41.55
N ILE A 8 84.90 12.37 -42.71
CA ILE A 8 83.45 12.41 -42.82
C ILE A 8 82.83 11.07 -42.45
N THR A 9 83.42 9.96 -42.84
CA THR A 9 82.89 8.61 -42.49
C THR A 9 83.09 8.25 -41.02
N THR A 10 84.18 8.67 -40.42
CA THR A 10 84.39 8.43 -38.96
C THR A 10 83.47 9.31 -38.11
N VAL A 11 83.21 10.57 -38.48
CA VAL A 11 82.30 11.44 -37.78
C VAL A 11 80.83 10.93 -37.89
N ALA A 12 80.46 10.46 -39.12
CA ALA A 12 79.12 9.86 -39.30
C ALA A 12 78.93 8.56 -38.46
N GLY A 13 79.99 7.74 -38.39
CA GLY A 13 79.96 6.52 -37.52
C GLY A 13 79.78 6.81 -36.05
N VAL A 14 80.47 7.84 -35.51
CA VAL A 14 80.37 8.25 -34.14
C VAL A 14 79.00 8.86 -33.83
N VAL A 15 78.45 9.63 -34.78
CA VAL A 15 77.05 10.18 -34.56
C VAL A 15 75.97 9.10 -34.60
N VAL A 16 76.13 8.06 -35.45
CA VAL A 16 75.17 6.94 -35.49
C VAL A 16 75.28 6.06 -34.23
N ILE A 17 76.51 5.79 -33.74
CA ILE A 17 76.73 5.02 -32.55
C ILE A 17 76.27 5.81 -31.29
N GLY A 18 76.55 7.11 -31.23
CA GLY A 18 76.09 8.03 -30.20
C GLY A 18 74.59 8.20 -30.20
N GLY A 19 73.97 8.31 -31.40
CA GLY A 19 72.49 8.34 -31.53
C GLY A 19 71.84 7.02 -31.11
N PHE A 20 72.43 5.88 -31.50
CA PHE A 20 71.91 4.58 -31.06
C PHE A 20 72.02 4.36 -29.52
N TRP A 21 73.10 4.92 -28.92
CA TRP A 21 73.28 4.83 -27.49
C TRP A 21 72.31 5.77 -26.68
N LEU A 22 72.00 6.94 -27.24
CA LEU A 22 71.03 7.86 -26.73
C LEU A 22 69.57 7.35 -26.90
N PHE A 23 69.33 6.57 -27.97
CA PHE A 23 67.96 5.99 -28.16
C PHE A 23 67.77 4.66 -27.48
N SER A 24 68.81 3.98 -27.03
CA SER A 24 68.78 2.71 -26.32
C SER A 24 68.62 2.88 -24.80
N GLY A 25 68.51 4.10 -24.30
CA GLY A 25 68.42 4.38 -22.88
C GLY A 25 67.05 4.90 -22.44
N SER A 26 66.35 4.16 -21.73
CA SER A 26 65.26 4.39 -20.79
C SER A 26 64.05 3.55 -21.09
N LYS A 27 64.12 2.30 -20.73
CA LYS A 27 62.88 1.67 -20.25
C LYS A 27 62.49 2.45 -18.98
N ALA A 28 61.53 3.38 -19.15
CA ALA A 28 60.86 3.99 -18.02
C ALA A 28 60.22 2.86 -17.22
N GLN A 29 60.82 2.52 -16.09
CA GLN A 29 60.17 1.67 -15.12
C GLN A 29 58.97 2.45 -14.61
N THR A 30 57.78 2.11 -15.13
CA THR A 30 56.55 2.59 -14.61
C THR A 30 56.46 2.15 -13.17
N LYS A 31 56.70 3.09 -12.26
CA LYS A 31 56.50 2.86 -10.82
C LYS A 31 55.00 2.58 -10.65
N ILE A 32 54.68 1.33 -10.42
CA ILE A 32 53.30 0.94 -10.13
C ILE A 32 53.07 1.26 -8.64
N GLU A 33 52.26 2.26 -8.36
CA GLU A 33 51.76 2.58 -7.04
C GLU A 33 50.50 1.80 -6.77
N PHE A 34 50.50 0.98 -5.75
CA PHE A 34 49.33 0.27 -5.29
C PHE A 34 48.57 1.15 -4.28
N ALA A 35 47.31 1.45 -4.58
CA ALA A 35 46.42 2.05 -3.57
C ALA A 35 46.01 0.96 -2.60
N THR A 36 46.53 1.04 -1.39
CA THR A 36 46.20 0.12 -0.28
C THR A 36 45.18 0.77 0.63
N GLN A 37 44.24 0.00 1.14
CA GLN A 37 43.31 0.45 2.17
C GLN A 37 43.32 -0.53 3.35
N GLN A 38 43.28 0.01 4.56
CA GLN A 38 43.20 -0.82 5.75
C GLN A 38 41.82 -1.48 5.85
N VAL A 39 41.85 -2.75 6.21
CA VAL A 39 40.62 -3.50 6.52
C VAL A 39 40.04 -2.95 7.81
N GLN A 40 38.82 -2.49 7.77
CA GLN A 40 38.10 -1.93 8.91
C GLN A 40 36.84 -2.73 9.21
N ARG A 41 36.45 -2.75 10.48
CA ARG A 41 35.17 -3.29 10.87
C ARG A 41 34.12 -2.21 10.70
N GLN A 42 33.11 -2.50 9.88
CA GLN A 42 32.00 -1.58 9.66
C GLN A 42 30.69 -2.36 9.46
N ASN A 43 29.60 -1.64 9.54
CA ASN A 43 28.28 -2.19 9.24
C ASN A 43 28.07 -2.17 7.72
N ILE A 44 27.65 -3.28 7.17
CA ILE A 44 27.29 -3.41 5.76
C ILE A 44 25.82 -3.76 5.70
N SER A 45 25.07 -2.98 4.95
CA SER A 45 23.65 -3.23 4.70
C SER A 45 23.37 -3.24 3.20
N ASN A 46 22.48 -4.12 2.78
CA ASN A 46 21.86 -4.08 1.49
C ASN A 46 20.46 -3.51 1.67
N SER A 47 20.05 -2.57 0.83
CA SER A 47 18.77 -1.90 0.95
C SER A 47 18.11 -1.73 -0.42
N ILE A 48 16.80 -1.72 -0.39
CA ILE A 48 15.91 -1.47 -1.52
C ILE A 48 15.21 -0.15 -1.25
N THR A 49 15.03 0.66 -2.27
CA THR A 49 14.29 1.92 -2.20
C THR A 49 12.95 1.77 -2.89
N ALA A 50 11.90 2.28 -2.26
CA ALA A 50 10.55 2.27 -2.78
C ALA A 50 9.87 3.60 -2.45
N THR A 51 8.82 3.93 -3.17
CA THR A 51 7.93 5.05 -2.83
C THR A 51 6.62 4.49 -2.29
N GLY A 52 6.02 5.20 -1.35
CA GLY A 52 4.76 4.77 -0.76
C GLY A 52 3.92 5.94 -0.29
N THR A 53 2.70 5.64 0.15
CA THR A 53 1.77 6.59 0.74
C THR A 53 1.56 6.29 2.22
N ILE A 54 1.39 7.34 3.01
CA ILE A 54 1.08 7.23 4.43
C ILE A 54 -0.43 7.14 4.60
N GLU A 55 -0.88 6.11 5.30
CA GLU A 55 -2.28 5.84 5.57
C GLU A 55 -2.51 5.54 7.05
N PRO A 56 -3.70 5.82 7.59
CA PRO A 56 -4.09 5.29 8.91
C PRO A 56 -4.15 3.76 8.86
N VAL A 57 -3.88 3.09 9.96
CA VAL A 57 -4.03 1.62 10.04
C VAL A 57 -5.48 1.20 9.85
N THR A 58 -6.43 2.02 10.34
CA THR A 58 -7.85 1.78 10.17
C THR A 58 -8.51 3.06 9.66
N GLU A 59 -9.04 3.00 8.46
CA GLU A 59 -9.86 4.03 7.84
C GLU A 59 -11.16 3.41 7.37
N VAL A 60 -12.28 4.08 7.58
CA VAL A 60 -13.60 3.62 7.16
C VAL A 60 -14.26 4.68 6.31
N GLU A 61 -14.69 4.25 5.13
CA GLU A 61 -15.50 5.06 4.23
C GLU A 61 -16.96 5.01 4.65
N VAL A 62 -17.54 6.16 4.90
CA VAL A 62 -18.94 6.31 5.27
C VAL A 62 -19.72 6.82 4.08
N GLY A 63 -20.68 6.02 3.64
CA GLY A 63 -21.57 6.35 2.53
C GLY A 63 -23.04 6.23 2.91
N THR A 64 -23.94 6.41 1.93
CA THR A 64 -25.38 6.22 2.11
C THR A 64 -25.92 5.13 1.19
N GLN A 65 -26.95 4.41 1.65
CA GLN A 65 -27.67 3.40 0.87
C GLN A 65 -28.98 3.92 0.27
N VAL A 66 -29.33 5.18 0.57
CA VAL A 66 -30.52 5.83 0.04
C VAL A 66 -30.17 7.08 -0.76
N SER A 67 -30.94 7.37 -1.80
CA SER A 67 -30.78 8.57 -2.59
C SER A 67 -31.58 9.72 -1.98
N GLY A 68 -31.04 10.91 -2.02
CA GLY A 68 -31.71 12.11 -1.49
C GLY A 68 -30.81 13.33 -1.50
N ILE A 69 -31.26 14.39 -0.88
CA ILE A 69 -30.52 15.65 -0.70
C ILE A 69 -29.93 15.66 0.71
N ILE A 70 -28.70 16.07 0.86
CA ILE A 70 -28.09 16.32 2.17
C ILE A 70 -28.75 17.57 2.78
N ASP A 71 -29.44 17.41 3.88
CA ASP A 71 -30.12 18.50 4.57
C ASP A 71 -29.14 19.26 5.49
N LYS A 72 -28.40 18.52 6.32
CA LYS A 72 -27.44 19.09 7.29
C LYS A 72 -26.22 18.22 7.45
N ILE A 73 -25.08 18.89 7.69
CA ILE A 73 -23.81 18.28 8.04
C ILE A 73 -23.37 18.82 9.40
N TYR A 74 -23.09 17.94 10.37
CA TYR A 74 -22.75 18.31 11.74
C TYR A 74 -21.24 18.31 12.02
N VAL A 75 -20.44 17.79 11.09
CA VAL A 75 -18.99 17.65 11.21
C VAL A 75 -18.27 18.31 10.05
N ASP A 76 -17.03 18.71 10.29
CA ASP A 76 -16.15 19.26 9.26
C ASP A 76 -14.81 18.51 9.26
N TYR A 77 -13.90 18.86 8.37
CA TYR A 77 -12.55 18.34 8.34
C TYR A 77 -11.89 18.39 9.73
N ASN A 78 -11.18 17.33 10.10
CA ASN A 78 -10.50 17.17 11.39
C ASN A 78 -11.42 17.13 12.64
N SER A 79 -12.73 17.05 12.46
CA SER A 79 -13.66 16.86 13.58
C SER A 79 -13.47 15.49 14.21
N VAL A 80 -13.43 15.45 15.55
CA VAL A 80 -13.40 14.20 16.31
C VAL A 80 -14.83 13.70 16.47
N VAL A 81 -15.07 12.45 16.09
CA VAL A 81 -16.37 11.80 16.14
C VAL A 81 -16.32 10.52 16.96
N LYS A 82 -17.47 10.17 17.56
CA LYS A 82 -17.64 8.93 18.30
C LYS A 82 -18.51 7.95 17.53
N GLU A 83 -18.32 6.67 17.79
CA GLU A 83 -19.18 5.62 17.25
C GLU A 83 -20.66 5.89 17.55
N GLY A 84 -21.53 5.87 16.54
CA GLY A 84 -22.95 6.18 16.63
C GLY A 84 -23.30 7.67 16.63
N GLU A 85 -22.33 8.58 16.61
CA GLU A 85 -22.57 10.02 16.50
C GLU A 85 -23.09 10.39 15.11
N VAL A 86 -24.10 11.25 15.07
CA VAL A 86 -24.70 11.71 13.81
C VAL A 86 -23.73 12.71 13.15
N ILE A 87 -23.31 12.39 11.93
CA ILE A 87 -22.39 13.22 11.14
C ILE A 87 -23.08 14.02 10.05
N ALA A 88 -24.17 13.46 9.47
CA ALA A 88 -24.99 14.16 8.49
C ALA A 88 -26.42 13.62 8.49
N GLU A 89 -27.35 14.43 8.02
CA GLU A 89 -28.75 14.06 7.80
C GLU A 89 -29.16 14.38 6.35
N MET A 90 -29.92 13.46 5.77
CA MET A 90 -30.56 13.66 4.48
C MET A 90 -32.02 14.14 4.69
N ASP A 91 -32.59 14.74 3.66
CA ASP A 91 -34.01 15.08 3.64
C ASP A 91 -34.87 13.80 3.84
N LYS A 92 -35.69 13.81 4.89
CA LYS A 92 -36.51 12.68 5.31
C LYS A 92 -37.95 12.76 4.85
N ILE A 93 -38.37 13.85 4.15
CA ILE A 93 -39.78 14.11 3.81
C ILE A 93 -40.37 12.95 3.03
N THR A 94 -39.71 12.52 1.98
CA THR A 94 -40.17 11.41 1.12
C THR A 94 -40.17 10.09 1.87
N LEU A 95 -39.10 9.79 2.63
CA LEU A 95 -38.95 8.56 3.38
C LEU A 95 -39.98 8.45 4.54
N LEU A 96 -40.31 9.56 5.16
CA LEU A 96 -41.38 9.62 6.17
C LEU A 96 -42.74 9.34 5.55
N SER A 97 -43.01 9.88 4.35
CA SER A 97 -44.27 9.61 3.64
C SER A 97 -44.38 8.14 3.24
N ASP A 98 -43.30 7.54 2.78
CA ASP A 98 -43.23 6.10 2.45
C ASP A 98 -43.45 5.23 3.68
N LEU A 99 -42.82 5.59 4.82
CA LEU A 99 -43.02 4.91 6.11
C LEU A 99 -44.50 4.98 6.54
N GLN A 100 -45.11 6.17 6.46
CA GLN A 100 -46.52 6.36 6.84
C GLN A 100 -47.46 5.52 5.96
N SER A 101 -47.19 5.44 4.66
CA SER A 101 -47.94 4.61 3.72
C SER A 101 -47.79 3.11 4.03
N ALA A 102 -46.56 2.66 4.28
CA ALA A 102 -46.30 1.28 4.64
C ALA A 102 -46.94 0.90 6.00
N GLN A 103 -46.91 1.81 6.99
CA GLN A 103 -47.58 1.65 8.26
C GLN A 103 -49.12 1.48 8.12
N ALA A 104 -49.75 2.36 7.33
CA ALA A 104 -51.20 2.28 7.12
C ALA A 104 -51.58 0.95 6.43
N THR A 105 -50.80 0.50 5.46
CA THR A 105 -51.01 -0.78 4.76
C THR A 105 -50.85 -1.97 5.69
N TYR A 106 -49.80 -1.94 6.54
CA TYR A 106 -49.58 -2.96 7.58
C TYR A 106 -50.71 -3.02 8.58
N ASP A 107 -51.19 -1.87 9.09
CA ASP A 107 -52.30 -1.80 10.06
C ASP A 107 -53.59 -2.38 9.47
N GLY A 108 -53.90 -2.09 8.17
CA GLY A 108 -55.04 -2.70 7.49
C GLY A 108 -54.92 -4.22 7.35
N ALA A 109 -53.76 -4.71 6.93
CA ALA A 109 -53.49 -6.16 6.82
C ALA A 109 -53.50 -6.87 8.17
N LYS A 110 -53.06 -6.21 9.24
CA LYS A 110 -53.12 -6.73 10.60
C LYS A 110 -54.55 -6.86 11.11
N ALA A 111 -55.38 -5.86 10.88
CA ALA A 111 -56.80 -5.91 11.25
C ALA A 111 -57.52 -7.07 10.55
N GLU A 112 -57.27 -7.27 9.24
CA GLU A 112 -57.83 -8.39 8.48
C GLU A 112 -57.31 -9.75 9.02
N TYR A 113 -56.04 -9.86 9.27
CA TYR A 113 -55.43 -11.07 9.85
C TYR A 113 -56.05 -11.40 11.19
N ASP A 114 -56.20 -10.42 12.08
CA ASP A 114 -56.79 -10.62 13.43
C ASP A 114 -58.25 -11.02 13.33
N TYR A 115 -58.99 -10.48 12.36
CA TYR A 115 -60.40 -10.87 12.11
C TYR A 115 -60.48 -12.33 11.59
N GLN A 116 -59.72 -12.67 10.54
CA GLN A 116 -59.71 -14.02 9.97
C GLN A 116 -59.22 -15.07 10.96
N LYS A 117 -58.25 -14.74 11.79
CA LYS A 117 -57.78 -15.60 12.85
C LYS A 117 -58.85 -15.95 13.85
N LYS A 118 -59.61 -14.96 14.33
CA LYS A 118 -60.76 -15.18 15.25
C LYS A 118 -61.87 -15.99 14.60
N LEU A 119 -62.11 -15.78 13.30
CA LEU A 119 -63.07 -16.55 12.54
C LEU A 119 -62.65 -18.01 12.37
N TYR A 120 -61.39 -18.25 12.01
CA TYR A 120 -60.77 -19.58 11.92
C TYR A 120 -60.87 -20.33 13.29
N GLU A 121 -60.43 -19.72 14.35
CA GLU A 121 -60.48 -20.32 15.71
C GLU A 121 -61.90 -20.68 16.18
N ARG A 122 -62.90 -19.88 15.75
CA ARG A 122 -64.30 -20.18 16.03
C ARG A 122 -64.80 -21.34 15.17
N ASN A 123 -64.50 -21.33 13.89
CA ASN A 123 -64.93 -22.38 12.93
C ASN A 123 -64.24 -23.72 13.23
N GLU A 124 -63.00 -23.71 13.69
CA GLU A 124 -62.28 -24.90 14.15
C GLU A 124 -63.02 -25.59 15.30
N LYS A 125 -63.48 -24.80 16.33
CA LYS A 125 -64.27 -25.32 17.48
C LYS A 125 -65.66 -25.83 17.05
N LEU A 126 -66.29 -25.22 16.04
CA LEU A 126 -67.58 -25.67 15.52
C LEU A 126 -67.42 -26.94 14.67
N HIS A 127 -66.37 -27.04 13.85
CA HIS A 127 -66.05 -28.21 13.04
C HIS A 127 -65.73 -29.44 13.91
N GLN A 128 -64.95 -29.27 15.01
CA GLN A 128 -64.68 -30.32 16.00
C GLN A 128 -65.98 -30.87 16.62
N LYS A 129 -67.05 -30.06 16.68
CA LYS A 129 -68.35 -30.43 17.19
C LYS A 129 -69.33 -30.86 16.04
N GLN A 130 -68.85 -30.99 14.82
CA GLN A 130 -69.64 -31.35 13.65
C GLN A 130 -70.84 -30.39 13.39
N LEU A 131 -70.66 -29.09 13.70
CA LEU A 131 -71.72 -28.07 13.57
C LEU A 131 -71.59 -27.23 12.30
N ILE A 132 -70.56 -27.38 11.51
CA ILE A 132 -70.34 -26.76 10.19
C ILE A 132 -69.85 -27.80 9.19
N SER A 133 -70.01 -27.50 7.87
CA SER A 133 -69.53 -28.35 6.82
C SER A 133 -67.99 -28.33 6.69
N ASP A 134 -67.40 -29.40 6.14
CA ASP A 134 -65.95 -29.45 5.82
C ASP A 134 -65.56 -28.34 4.89
N THR A 135 -66.40 -28.03 3.89
CA THR A 135 -66.18 -26.93 2.91
C THR A 135 -66.10 -25.58 3.58
N ASP A 136 -66.96 -25.27 4.56
CA ASP A 136 -66.95 -23.98 5.29
C ASP A 136 -65.71 -23.89 6.17
N TYR A 137 -65.29 -25.00 6.77
CA TYR A 137 -64.06 -25.04 7.53
C TYR A 137 -62.82 -24.81 6.64
N GLU A 138 -62.71 -25.54 5.51
CA GLU A 138 -61.60 -25.40 4.58
C GLU A 138 -61.51 -23.96 4.02
N GLN A 139 -62.66 -23.34 3.73
CA GLN A 139 -62.72 -21.94 3.29
C GLN A 139 -62.16 -21.00 4.39
N SER A 140 -62.47 -21.25 5.67
CA SER A 140 -61.96 -20.43 6.77
C SER A 140 -60.47 -20.60 6.95
N VAL A 141 -59.93 -21.84 6.76
CA VAL A 141 -58.49 -22.12 6.80
C VAL A 141 -57.79 -21.35 5.66
N TYR A 142 -58.31 -21.43 4.45
CA TYR A 142 -57.78 -20.71 3.27
C TYR A 142 -57.73 -19.20 3.49
N ASN A 143 -58.84 -18.60 3.99
CA ASN A 143 -58.92 -17.16 4.23
C ASN A 143 -57.93 -16.73 5.29
N TYR A 144 -57.79 -17.51 6.39
CA TYR A 144 -56.82 -17.25 7.45
C TYR A 144 -55.37 -17.31 6.91
N GLN A 145 -55.04 -18.35 6.13
CA GLN A 145 -53.71 -18.49 5.55
C GLN A 145 -53.39 -17.35 4.60
N ARG A 146 -54.36 -16.94 3.78
CA ARG A 146 -54.23 -15.79 2.88
C ARG A 146 -53.98 -14.49 3.65
N ALA A 147 -54.79 -14.20 4.65
CA ALA A 147 -54.66 -13.01 5.48
C ALA A 147 -53.32 -12.98 6.23
N ARG A 148 -52.88 -14.15 6.70
CA ARG A 148 -51.55 -14.30 7.33
C ARG A 148 -50.42 -13.98 6.37
N SER A 149 -50.49 -14.50 5.14
CA SER A 149 -49.44 -14.23 4.14
C SER A 149 -49.38 -12.74 3.79
N THR A 150 -50.53 -12.07 3.64
CA THR A 150 -50.60 -10.62 3.38
C THR A 150 -50.04 -9.81 4.55
N TYR A 151 -50.37 -10.21 5.79
CA TYR A 151 -49.83 -9.58 7.00
C TYR A 151 -48.30 -9.66 7.07
N GLU A 152 -47.71 -10.86 6.84
CA GLU A 152 -46.24 -11.03 6.84
C GLU A 152 -45.57 -10.24 5.71
N GLN A 153 -46.18 -10.17 4.54
CA GLN A 153 -45.70 -9.37 3.42
C GLN A 153 -45.66 -7.86 3.77
N THR A 154 -46.76 -7.33 4.31
CA THR A 154 -46.85 -5.90 4.66
C THR A 154 -45.94 -5.57 5.84
N LYS A 155 -45.74 -6.47 6.81
CA LYS A 155 -44.79 -6.36 7.89
C LYS A 155 -43.35 -6.24 7.37
N ALA A 156 -42.97 -7.05 6.37
CA ALA A 156 -41.66 -6.95 5.74
C ALA A 156 -41.47 -5.63 4.97
N ALA A 157 -42.53 -5.13 4.31
CA ALA A 157 -42.53 -3.85 3.62
C ALA A 157 -42.36 -2.67 4.61
N LEU A 158 -43.05 -2.70 5.77
CA LEU A 158 -42.89 -1.73 6.84
C LEU A 158 -41.45 -1.71 7.36
N ALA A 159 -40.90 -2.88 7.70
CA ALA A 159 -39.53 -2.99 8.18
C ALA A 159 -38.48 -2.48 7.16
N LYS A 160 -38.78 -2.61 5.86
CA LYS A 160 -37.94 -2.02 4.81
C LYS A 160 -38.02 -0.49 4.82
N ALA A 161 -39.22 0.09 4.95
CA ALA A 161 -39.41 1.54 4.98
C ALA A 161 -38.73 2.15 6.23
N GLU A 162 -38.86 1.52 7.40
CA GLU A 162 -38.16 1.92 8.63
C GLU A 162 -36.65 1.93 8.46
N ARG A 163 -36.11 0.90 7.82
CA ARG A 163 -34.66 0.79 7.57
C ARG A 163 -34.19 1.87 6.59
N ASN A 164 -34.93 2.12 5.52
CA ASN A 164 -34.59 3.19 4.57
C ASN A 164 -34.57 4.56 5.27
N LEU A 165 -35.53 4.81 6.17
CA LEU A 165 -35.53 6.03 6.98
C LEU A 165 -34.33 6.11 7.91
N SER A 166 -33.89 4.99 8.50
CA SER A 166 -32.69 4.96 9.34
C SER A 166 -31.42 5.31 8.56
N TYR A 167 -31.32 4.92 7.31
CA TYR A 167 -30.20 5.25 6.42
C TYR A 167 -30.12 6.74 6.03
N ALA A 168 -31.20 7.50 6.20
CA ALA A 168 -31.19 8.94 6.00
C ALA A 168 -30.48 9.70 7.12
N THR A 169 -30.19 9.06 8.24
CA THR A 169 -29.36 9.59 9.31
C THR A 169 -28.01 8.89 9.26
N ILE A 170 -26.98 9.62 8.85
CA ILE A 170 -25.64 9.08 8.65
C ILE A 170 -24.88 9.22 9.95
N THR A 171 -24.40 8.10 10.48
CA THR A 171 -23.67 8.04 11.75
C THR A 171 -22.27 7.50 11.54
N SER A 172 -21.33 7.89 12.41
CA SER A 172 -19.99 7.35 12.41
C SER A 172 -20.00 5.87 12.85
N PRO A 173 -19.39 4.95 12.09
CA PRO A 173 -19.29 3.55 12.49
C PRO A 173 -18.16 3.29 13.50
N ILE A 174 -17.25 4.23 13.71
CA ILE A 174 -16.09 4.11 14.58
C ILE A 174 -15.82 5.42 15.33
N ASN A 175 -15.05 5.31 16.42
CA ASN A 175 -14.45 6.50 17.03
C ASN A 175 -13.26 6.93 16.20
N GLY A 176 -13.14 8.21 15.86
CA GLY A 176 -12.03 8.66 15.02
C GLY A 176 -12.08 10.13 14.66
N ILE A 177 -11.35 10.49 13.63
CA ILE A 177 -11.23 11.84 13.09
C ILE A 177 -11.64 11.81 11.61
N VAL A 178 -12.46 12.77 11.21
CA VAL A 178 -12.88 12.95 9.80
C VAL A 178 -11.68 13.41 8.98
N THR A 179 -11.23 12.59 8.04
CA THR A 179 -10.10 12.86 7.15
C THR A 179 -10.52 13.53 5.85
N SER A 180 -11.69 13.15 5.30
CA SER A 180 -12.29 13.83 4.15
C SER A 180 -13.80 13.98 4.30
N LYS A 181 -14.31 15.03 3.64
CA LYS A 181 -15.71 15.34 3.46
C LYS A 181 -15.95 15.59 1.98
N ASP A 182 -16.59 14.64 1.31
CA ASP A 182 -16.77 14.66 -0.14
C ASP A 182 -18.19 15.12 -0.53
N VAL A 183 -18.93 15.71 0.41
CA VAL A 183 -20.30 16.20 0.23
C VAL A 183 -20.51 17.55 0.87
N GLU A 184 -21.52 18.28 0.34
CA GLU A 184 -21.95 19.57 0.85
C GLU A 184 -23.46 19.59 1.16
N GLU A 185 -23.87 20.54 2.05
CA GLU A 185 -25.30 20.77 2.32
C GLU A 185 -26.03 21.20 1.04
N GLY A 186 -27.20 20.63 0.80
CA GLY A 186 -27.98 20.84 -0.42
C GLY A 186 -27.54 19.99 -1.62
N GLN A 187 -26.46 19.21 -1.51
CA GLN A 187 -26.04 18.31 -2.58
C GLN A 187 -26.97 17.10 -2.70
N THR A 188 -27.30 16.76 -3.94
CA THR A 188 -28.06 15.54 -4.25
C THR A 188 -27.11 14.35 -4.37
N VAL A 189 -27.35 13.32 -3.59
CA VAL A 189 -26.63 12.04 -3.61
C VAL A 189 -27.52 10.96 -4.17
N ALA A 190 -27.02 10.19 -5.12
CA ALA A 190 -27.73 9.06 -5.71
C ALA A 190 -26.96 7.76 -5.38
N SER A 191 -27.61 6.86 -4.62
CA SER A 191 -27.14 5.50 -4.37
C SER A 191 -27.63 4.58 -5.50
N GLY A 192 -26.85 4.50 -6.58
CA GLY A 192 -27.20 3.68 -7.74
C GLY A 192 -26.43 2.37 -7.77
N PHE A 193 -25.49 2.24 -8.71
CA PHE A 193 -24.66 1.05 -8.89
C PHE A 193 -23.48 1.00 -7.91
N GLU A 194 -23.02 2.15 -7.43
CA GLU A 194 -21.95 2.29 -6.44
C GLU A 194 -22.44 3.13 -5.26
N THR A 195 -22.01 2.76 -4.06
CA THR A 195 -22.29 3.57 -2.87
C THR A 195 -21.32 4.75 -2.86
N PRO A 196 -21.81 6.00 -2.99
CA PRO A 196 -20.91 7.15 -2.96
C PRO A 196 -20.32 7.32 -1.55
N THR A 197 -19.02 7.52 -1.46
CA THR A 197 -18.33 7.89 -0.23
C THR A 197 -18.67 9.33 0.10
N LEU A 198 -19.14 9.58 1.33
CA LEU A 198 -19.49 10.89 1.84
C LEU A 198 -18.43 11.45 2.77
N PHE A 199 -17.90 10.59 3.64
CA PHE A 199 -16.87 10.91 4.62
C PHE A 199 -15.88 9.77 4.73
N ASN A 200 -14.60 10.10 5.00
CA ASN A 200 -13.61 9.16 5.45
C ASN A 200 -13.27 9.44 6.91
N ILE A 201 -13.23 8.39 7.72
CA ILE A 201 -12.96 8.50 9.16
C ILE A 201 -11.79 7.60 9.51
N ALA A 202 -10.69 8.19 10.00
CA ALA A 202 -9.54 7.46 10.54
C ALA A 202 -9.72 7.21 12.04
N ALA A 203 -9.50 5.97 12.48
CA ALA A 203 -9.70 5.60 13.88
C ALA A 203 -8.66 6.26 14.80
N ASP A 204 -7.39 6.19 14.45
CA ASP A 204 -6.28 6.68 15.26
C ASP A 204 -5.14 7.17 14.37
N LEU A 205 -4.82 8.44 14.43
CA LEU A 205 -3.72 9.04 13.68
C LEU A 205 -2.35 8.88 14.37
N THR A 206 -2.32 8.32 15.59
CA THR A 206 -1.04 8.04 16.27
C THR A 206 -0.38 6.77 15.73
N LYS A 207 -1.18 5.89 15.10
CA LYS A 207 -0.73 4.64 14.47
C LYS A 207 -0.98 4.74 12.98
N MET A 208 0.07 4.96 12.25
CA MET A 208 0.04 5.05 10.80
C MET A 208 0.73 3.85 10.17
N GLN A 209 0.52 3.66 8.90
CA GLN A 209 1.26 2.71 8.07
C GLN A 209 1.72 3.40 6.79
N VAL A 210 2.84 2.94 6.27
CA VAL A 210 3.28 3.32 4.92
C VAL A 210 3.00 2.13 4.02
N VAL A 211 2.22 2.35 2.99
CA VAL A 211 2.00 1.37 1.92
C VAL A 211 2.97 1.71 0.80
N ALA A 212 4.04 0.92 0.69
CA ALA A 212 5.12 1.15 -0.25
C ALA A 212 4.99 0.20 -1.46
N ASP A 213 5.14 0.76 -2.66
CA ASP A 213 5.14 0.03 -3.91
C ASP A 213 6.56 -0.45 -4.24
N VAL A 214 6.81 -1.74 -4.08
CA VAL A 214 8.10 -2.39 -4.35
C VAL A 214 8.04 -3.12 -5.68
N ASP A 215 9.08 -2.94 -6.51
CA ASP A 215 9.21 -3.61 -7.79
C ASP A 215 9.30 -5.14 -7.63
N GLU A 216 8.76 -5.89 -8.61
CA GLU A 216 8.83 -7.36 -8.65
C GLU A 216 10.26 -7.89 -8.56
N ALA A 217 11.23 -7.18 -9.13
CA ALA A 217 12.63 -7.58 -9.10
C ALA A 217 13.24 -7.56 -7.70
N ASP A 218 12.72 -6.70 -6.81
CA ASP A 218 13.26 -6.44 -5.48
C ASP A 218 12.49 -7.13 -4.36
N ILE A 219 11.24 -7.51 -4.60
CA ILE A 219 10.37 -8.08 -3.56
C ILE A 219 10.90 -9.38 -2.95
N ALA A 220 11.65 -10.16 -3.74
CA ALA A 220 12.25 -11.41 -3.25
C ALA A 220 13.26 -11.19 -2.10
N GLY A 221 13.83 -9.99 -1.99
CA GLY A 221 14.75 -9.61 -0.91
C GLY A 221 14.06 -9.13 0.37
N VAL A 222 12.80 -8.76 0.31
CA VAL A 222 12.05 -8.20 1.44
C VAL A 222 11.59 -9.33 2.36
N LYS A 223 11.85 -9.16 3.67
CA LYS A 223 11.46 -10.13 4.71
C LYS A 223 10.50 -9.49 5.69
N ASP A 224 9.64 -10.30 6.28
CA ASP A 224 8.78 -9.84 7.39
C ASP A 224 9.64 -9.32 8.55
N SER A 225 9.17 -8.24 9.17
CA SER A 225 9.88 -7.55 10.26
C SER A 225 11.24 -6.93 9.88
N ALA A 226 11.56 -6.82 8.58
CA ALA A 226 12.74 -6.09 8.13
C ALA A 226 12.70 -4.64 8.64
N ARG A 227 13.86 -4.10 9.03
CA ARG A 227 13.99 -2.70 9.43
C ARG A 227 13.79 -1.80 8.22
N VAL A 228 13.03 -0.75 8.42
CA VAL A 228 12.74 0.24 7.38
C VAL A 228 13.02 1.62 7.94
N THR A 229 13.58 2.48 7.11
CA THR A 229 13.63 3.91 7.37
C THR A 229 12.92 4.62 6.23
N PHE A 230 12.19 5.67 6.55
CA PHE A 230 11.55 6.47 5.53
C PHE A 230 11.61 7.95 5.85
N THR A 231 11.57 8.75 4.81
CA THR A 231 11.47 10.20 4.89
C THR A 231 10.21 10.63 4.15
N VAL A 232 9.62 11.74 4.57
CA VAL A 232 8.46 12.33 3.91
C VAL A 232 8.85 13.65 3.29
N ASP A 233 8.27 13.98 2.14
CA ASP A 233 8.63 15.21 1.42
C ASP A 233 8.34 16.48 2.23
N ALA A 234 7.38 16.42 3.17
CA ALA A 234 7.06 17.51 4.08
C ALA A 234 8.15 17.74 5.16
N TYR A 235 8.94 16.72 5.51
CA TYR A 235 10.00 16.76 6.52
C TYR A 235 11.22 15.99 6.02
N PRO A 236 12.01 16.56 5.09
CA PRO A 236 13.11 15.84 4.43
C PRO A 236 14.29 15.54 5.38
N ASP A 237 14.44 16.31 6.45
CA ASP A 237 15.51 16.14 7.44
C ASP A 237 15.15 15.14 8.56
N ASP A 238 13.86 14.82 8.72
CA ASP A 238 13.38 13.87 9.72
C ASP A 238 13.36 12.46 9.14
N VAL A 239 14.14 11.55 9.74
CA VAL A 239 14.12 10.12 9.37
C VAL A 239 13.24 9.38 10.37
N PHE A 240 12.21 8.75 9.84
CA PHE A 240 11.28 7.92 10.59
C PHE A 240 11.72 6.45 10.50
N GLU A 241 11.50 5.70 11.56
CA GLU A 241 11.80 4.28 11.61
C GLU A 241 10.50 3.47 11.64
N GLY A 242 10.52 2.34 10.95
CA GLY A 242 9.42 1.40 10.89
C GLY A 242 9.89 -0.03 10.67
N LYS A 243 8.95 -0.94 10.59
CA LYS A 243 9.19 -2.35 10.26
C LYS A 243 8.18 -2.83 9.25
N VAL A 244 8.61 -3.74 8.39
CA VAL A 244 7.68 -4.44 7.51
C VAL A 244 6.69 -5.24 8.35
N ALA A 245 5.42 -4.89 8.27
CA ALA A 245 4.33 -5.57 8.96
C ALA A 245 3.78 -6.72 8.11
N GLN A 246 3.61 -6.47 6.81
CA GLN A 246 3.01 -7.44 5.89
C GLN A 246 3.40 -7.13 4.46
N ILE A 247 3.58 -8.17 3.66
CA ILE A 247 3.71 -8.08 2.21
C ILE A 247 2.38 -8.56 1.61
N ARG A 248 1.69 -7.70 0.86
CA ARG A 248 0.44 -8.06 0.19
C ARG A 248 0.76 -8.87 -1.06
N LEU A 249 0.16 -10.05 -1.18
CA LEU A 249 0.42 -10.98 -2.31
C LEU A 249 -0.30 -10.59 -3.61
N GLY A 250 -1.20 -9.62 -3.56
CA GLY A 250 -1.85 -9.07 -4.76
C GLY A 250 -0.94 -8.02 -5.40
N SER A 251 -0.55 -8.24 -6.66
CA SER A 251 0.13 -7.20 -7.43
C SER A 251 -0.86 -6.10 -7.81
N THR A 252 -0.49 -4.85 -7.59
CA THR A 252 -1.24 -3.72 -8.13
C THR A 252 -0.76 -3.45 -9.55
N ASN A 253 -1.62 -3.76 -10.52
CA ASN A 253 -1.42 -3.27 -11.87
C ASN A 253 -1.85 -1.81 -11.89
N SER A 254 -0.91 -0.88 -11.82
CA SER A 254 -1.18 0.54 -12.03
C SER A 254 -1.58 0.78 -13.49
N SER A 255 -2.82 0.43 -13.83
CA SER A 255 -3.40 0.85 -15.09
C SER A 255 -3.85 2.30 -14.94
N SER A 256 -2.94 3.25 -15.19
CA SER A 256 -3.36 4.61 -15.49
C SER A 256 -4.18 4.57 -16.78
N THR A 257 -5.49 4.61 -16.63
CA THR A 257 -6.44 4.75 -17.73
C THR A 257 -6.30 6.16 -18.32
N SER A 258 -5.31 6.36 -19.15
CA SER A 258 -5.31 7.44 -20.13
C SER A 258 -5.45 6.80 -21.50
N SER A 259 -6.66 6.92 -22.03
CA SER A 259 -7.03 6.60 -23.40
C SER A 259 -6.14 7.36 -24.37
N THR A 260 -5.04 6.77 -24.78
CA THR A 260 -4.42 6.99 -26.10
C THR A 260 -3.37 5.90 -26.31
N SER A 261 -3.51 5.18 -27.38
CA SER A 261 -2.67 4.08 -27.87
C SER A 261 -1.17 4.34 -27.77
N SER A 262 -0.51 3.74 -26.80
CA SER A 262 0.91 3.39 -26.84
C SER A 262 1.12 2.25 -25.84
N THR A 263 1.90 1.28 -26.23
CA THR A 263 2.30 0.08 -25.48
C THR A 263 2.89 0.51 -24.12
N SER A 264 2.06 0.62 -23.10
CA SER A 264 2.54 0.83 -21.73
C SER A 264 2.97 -0.52 -21.20
N GLU A 265 4.26 -0.69 -20.96
CA GLU A 265 4.78 -1.77 -20.14
C GLU A 265 4.09 -1.64 -18.77
N THR A 266 3.29 -2.62 -18.42
CA THR A 266 2.65 -2.69 -17.12
C THR A 266 3.73 -3.07 -16.12
N VAL A 267 4.20 -2.12 -15.33
CA VAL A 267 5.12 -2.41 -14.23
C VAL A 267 4.31 -3.11 -13.13
N VAL A 268 4.77 -4.30 -12.76
CA VAL A 268 4.18 -5.07 -11.67
C VAL A 268 4.85 -4.64 -10.37
N THR A 269 4.07 -4.09 -9.45
CA THR A 269 4.54 -3.72 -8.12
C THR A 269 3.79 -4.50 -7.04
N TYR A 270 4.43 -4.70 -5.91
CA TYR A 270 3.87 -5.35 -4.73
C TYR A 270 3.77 -4.35 -3.60
N GLU A 271 2.63 -4.31 -2.94
CA GLU A 271 2.43 -3.45 -1.78
C GLU A 271 3.06 -4.06 -0.52
N VAL A 272 3.97 -3.31 0.07
CA VAL A 272 4.60 -3.64 1.35
C VAL A 272 4.09 -2.68 2.41
N VAL A 273 3.40 -3.22 3.40
CA VAL A 273 2.86 -2.46 4.53
C VAL A 273 3.91 -2.35 5.62
N ILE A 274 4.23 -1.12 6.01
CA ILE A 274 5.26 -0.78 6.98
C ILE A 274 4.60 -0.04 8.14
N THR A 275 4.88 -0.44 9.38
CA THR A 275 4.40 0.28 10.55
C THR A 275 5.09 1.63 10.69
N ALA A 276 4.33 2.66 11.02
CA ALA A 276 4.83 4.01 11.25
C ALA A 276 4.18 4.59 12.51
N ASP A 277 4.94 4.69 13.59
CA ASP A 277 4.46 5.33 14.81
C ASP A 277 4.47 6.86 14.65
N ASN A 278 3.39 7.52 15.05
CA ASN A 278 3.17 8.96 14.88
C ASN A 278 2.73 9.66 16.17
N PRO A 279 3.52 9.60 17.25
CA PRO A 279 3.13 10.19 18.53
C PRO A 279 2.95 11.71 18.47
N ASP A 280 3.72 12.38 17.61
CA ASP A 280 3.71 13.84 17.46
C ASP A 280 2.70 14.34 16.43
N LEU A 281 1.91 13.45 15.79
CA LEU A 281 0.95 13.76 14.72
C LEU A 281 1.59 14.53 13.53
N LYS A 282 2.89 14.37 13.31
CA LYS A 282 3.61 14.94 12.17
C LYS A 282 3.23 14.27 10.85
N LEU A 283 3.05 12.95 10.89
CA LEU A 283 2.65 12.17 9.73
C LEU A 283 1.16 12.36 9.50
N LYS A 284 0.81 12.95 8.37
CA LYS A 284 -0.57 13.13 7.94
C LYS A 284 -0.95 12.09 6.89
N PRO A 285 -2.22 11.67 6.82
CA PRO A 285 -2.70 10.80 5.76
C PRO A 285 -2.39 11.37 4.37
N ARG A 286 -2.11 10.48 3.41
CA ARG A 286 -1.82 10.79 2.00
C ARG A 286 -0.50 11.52 1.74
N LEU A 287 0.41 11.64 2.72
CA LEU A 287 1.77 12.09 2.45
C LEU A 287 2.54 11.01 1.68
N THR A 288 3.36 11.44 0.73
CA THR A 288 4.30 10.57 0.03
C THR A 288 5.52 10.31 0.91
N ALA A 289 5.92 9.06 1.00
CA ALA A 289 7.09 8.62 1.73
C ALA A 289 8.11 7.97 0.80
N ASN A 290 9.39 8.35 0.97
CA ASN A 290 10.52 7.70 0.33
C ASN A 290 11.07 6.66 1.31
N VAL A 291 10.91 5.40 0.97
CA VAL A 291 11.15 4.26 1.85
C VAL A 291 12.45 3.57 1.50
N THR A 292 13.24 3.22 2.52
CA THR A 292 14.45 2.38 2.40
C THR A 292 14.27 1.15 3.26
N ILE A 293 14.14 -0.01 2.63
CA ILE A 293 13.97 -1.32 3.27
C ILE A 293 15.32 -2.02 3.34
N TYR A 294 15.76 -2.41 4.53
CA TYR A 294 17.01 -3.13 4.73
C TYR A 294 16.78 -4.64 4.61
N THR A 295 17.30 -5.21 3.53
CA THR A 295 17.11 -6.64 3.22
C THR A 295 18.11 -7.55 3.91
N ASP A 296 19.34 -7.08 4.07
CA ASP A 296 20.40 -7.82 4.78
C ASP A 296 21.29 -6.82 5.51
N GLU A 297 21.43 -6.98 6.81
CA GLU A 297 22.28 -6.14 7.65
C GLU A 297 23.30 -7.00 8.38
N ARG A 298 24.57 -6.61 8.25
CA ARG A 298 25.67 -7.26 8.96
C ARG A 298 26.46 -6.22 9.74
N ASN A 299 26.37 -6.34 11.04
CA ASN A 299 27.04 -5.40 11.95
C ASN A 299 28.44 -5.87 12.32
N ASN A 300 29.37 -4.92 12.38
CA ASN A 300 30.74 -5.14 12.83
C ASN A 300 31.53 -6.23 12.07
N VAL A 301 31.32 -6.31 10.74
CA VAL A 301 32.04 -7.24 9.85
C VAL A 301 33.29 -6.60 9.28
N LEU A 302 34.30 -7.43 8.99
CA LEU A 302 35.50 -6.98 8.29
C LEU A 302 35.11 -6.64 6.84
N SER A 303 35.29 -5.39 6.43
CA SER A 303 34.98 -4.91 5.10
C SER A 303 36.24 -4.60 4.30
N VAL A 304 36.16 -4.89 3.03
CA VAL A 304 37.15 -4.55 2.02
C VAL A 304 36.46 -3.88 0.83
N PRO A 305 37.12 -2.95 0.12
CA PRO A 305 36.55 -2.33 -1.05
C PRO A 305 36.32 -3.36 -2.15
N ASN A 306 35.25 -3.22 -2.92
CA ASN A 306 34.96 -4.10 -4.08
C ASN A 306 36.11 -4.14 -5.10
N LYS A 307 36.90 -3.07 -5.20
CA LYS A 307 38.10 -3.04 -6.07
C LYS A 307 39.16 -4.05 -5.63
N ALA A 308 39.29 -4.32 -4.31
CA ALA A 308 40.24 -5.29 -3.78
C ALA A 308 39.91 -6.74 -4.17
N LEU A 309 38.60 -7.07 -4.30
CA LEU A 309 38.13 -8.38 -4.72
C LEU A 309 38.38 -8.66 -6.21
N ARG A 310 38.52 -7.61 -7.02
CA ARG A 310 38.77 -7.72 -8.47
C ARG A 310 40.24 -7.66 -8.85
N PHE A 311 41.10 -7.34 -7.87
CA PHE A 311 42.53 -7.23 -8.12
C PHE A 311 43.16 -8.62 -8.12
N VAL A 312 43.87 -8.93 -9.22
CA VAL A 312 44.68 -10.15 -9.37
C VAL A 312 46.12 -9.71 -9.72
N PRO A 313 47.09 -9.99 -8.86
CA PRO A 313 48.47 -9.65 -9.15
C PRO A 313 48.99 -10.51 -10.32
N SER A 314 49.41 -9.87 -11.43
CA SER A 314 50.12 -10.52 -12.52
C SER A 314 51.65 -10.43 -12.24
N LYS A 315 52.43 -11.31 -12.85
CA LYS A 315 53.91 -11.28 -12.67
C LYS A 315 54.53 -9.94 -13.08
N GLU A 316 53.91 -9.26 -14.05
CA GLU A 316 54.34 -7.93 -14.51
C GLU A 316 54.01 -6.83 -13.48
N LEU A 317 52.83 -6.88 -12.89
CA LEU A 317 52.38 -5.96 -11.86
C LEU A 317 53.07 -6.19 -10.52
N ALA A 318 53.45 -7.42 -10.21
CA ALA A 318 54.18 -7.76 -9.00
C ALA A 318 55.62 -7.24 -8.95
N GLY A 319 56.17 -6.85 -10.14
CA GLY A 319 57.52 -6.25 -10.19
C GLY A 319 58.62 -7.13 -9.58
N GLY A 320 58.53 -8.45 -9.75
CA GLY A 320 59.49 -9.42 -9.20
C GLY A 320 59.22 -9.87 -7.77
N ARG A 321 58.09 -9.44 -7.16
CA ARG A 321 57.64 -9.89 -5.86
C ARG A 321 57.06 -11.30 -5.92
N ALA A 322 57.20 -12.09 -4.88
CA ALA A 322 56.59 -13.42 -4.80
C ALA A 322 55.09 -13.30 -4.65
N ILE A 323 54.32 -14.10 -5.40
CA ILE A 323 52.88 -14.20 -5.30
C ILE A 323 52.54 -15.50 -4.63
N GLN A 324 51.98 -15.46 -3.41
CA GLN A 324 51.46 -16.64 -2.72
C GLN A 324 49.97 -16.75 -3.03
N ASN A 325 49.59 -17.80 -3.74
CA ASN A 325 48.21 -18.06 -4.10
C ASN A 325 47.55 -18.92 -3.00
N CYS A 326 46.35 -18.53 -2.57
CA CYS A 326 45.52 -19.34 -1.67
C CYS A 326 44.34 -19.94 -2.47
N GLU A 327 43.78 -21.04 -1.99
CA GLU A 327 42.56 -21.63 -2.55
C GLU A 327 41.33 -20.88 -2.01
N GLY A 328 40.43 -20.46 -2.89
CA GLY A 328 39.19 -19.77 -2.54
C GLY A 328 38.57 -19.11 -3.75
N GLU A 329 37.25 -18.96 -3.74
CA GLU A 329 36.46 -18.37 -4.81
C GLU A 329 36.66 -16.84 -4.87
N HIS A 330 36.75 -16.19 -3.70
CA HIS A 330 37.04 -14.77 -3.56
C HIS A 330 38.32 -14.55 -2.78
N LYS A 331 39.23 -13.76 -3.34
CA LYS A 331 40.56 -13.53 -2.78
C LYS A 331 40.82 -12.05 -2.57
N VAL A 332 41.46 -11.73 -1.45
CA VAL A 332 41.97 -10.40 -1.17
C VAL A 332 43.47 -10.50 -1.02
N TRP A 333 44.21 -9.60 -1.64
CA TRP A 333 45.67 -9.61 -1.62
C TRP A 333 46.18 -8.56 -0.64
N THR A 334 47.08 -8.99 0.24
CA THR A 334 47.80 -8.12 1.17
C THR A 334 49.25 -8.02 0.73
N LEU A 335 49.88 -6.88 0.96
CA LEU A 335 51.29 -6.69 0.69
C LEU A 335 52.05 -6.71 2.02
N GLU A 336 52.67 -7.84 2.33
CA GLU A 336 53.53 -7.99 3.51
C GLU A 336 54.94 -8.41 3.11
N ASN A 337 55.97 -7.78 3.68
CA ASN A 337 57.38 -8.15 3.44
C ASN A 337 57.78 -8.33 1.97
N ASN A 338 57.25 -7.48 1.11
CA ASN A 338 57.49 -7.54 -0.32
C ASN A 338 56.90 -8.78 -1.05
N THR A 339 55.89 -9.43 -0.49
CA THR A 339 55.13 -10.58 -1.02
C THR A 339 53.63 -10.22 -1.14
N PHE A 340 52.99 -10.67 -2.20
CA PHE A 340 51.51 -10.58 -2.36
C PHE A 340 50.85 -11.86 -1.88
#